data_27a4e85eec226267fecdf0673789ca83
#
_entry.id   27a4e85eec226267fecdf0673789ca83
#
_cell.length_a   1.000
_cell.length_b   1.000
_cell.length_c   1.000
_cell.angle_alpha   90.00
_cell.angle_beta   90.00
_cell.angle_gamma   90.00
#
_symmetry.space_group_name_H-M   'P 1'
#
loop_
_entity.id
_entity.type
_entity.pdbx_description
1 polymer ?
#
loop_
_entity_poly.entity_id
_entity_poly.type
_entity_poly.pdbx_seq_one_letter_code
_entity_poly.pdbx_strand_id
1 'polypeptide(L)'
;MLGGEIDLDSEVAKRSLLKGTVETIASLGLLSEHNGNASLSGLSLIRYHGIWLFADAPSPSPLLYFGSDSIGLARRLSPSPGKNALDLCSGPGIQALILAKSGMHVTAIDINPIASEICQLNALVNGISEDLTILTGSLYNALNNIESSCSYELITVNPPLLPIPEDVPYPFVGDGGPDGLNITSKVIRGAGDKLTDSGYLSAIGMIGLGTNNQSAFERIQNDLLQAGLNGVLTIISSFNLGPQSGWIDGIACTSVAHAPGKYSSKEEAVKEISRAYKKIHYDRVCTYHLKAWRERQPFQNPILTIQDCSADGNPLGPWIL
;
A
#
# COMPACT_ATOMS: atom_id res chain seq x y z
N MET A 1 1.89 -9.89 -16.44
CA MET A 1 1.46 -8.57 -16.94
C MET A 1 1.00 -8.73 -18.39
N LEU A 2 -0.24 -8.43 -18.66
CA LEU A 2 -0.76 -8.35 -20.03
C LEU A 2 -0.92 -6.85 -20.34
N GLY A 3 0.17 -6.22 -20.74
CA GLY A 3 0.16 -4.91 -21.38
C GLY A 3 0.37 -5.14 -22.87
N GLY A 4 -0.67 -5.05 -23.65
CA GLY A 4 -0.62 -5.25 -25.09
C GLY A 4 -1.89 -4.70 -25.75
N GLU A 5 -1.79 -4.41 -27.03
CA GLU A 5 -2.96 -4.10 -27.85
C GLU A 5 -3.82 -5.36 -27.98
N ILE A 6 -5.13 -5.21 -27.77
CA ILE A 6 -6.11 -6.28 -27.95
C ILE A 6 -6.93 -5.93 -29.20
N ASP A 7 -6.92 -6.82 -30.19
CA ASP A 7 -7.89 -6.78 -31.27
C ASP A 7 -9.26 -7.20 -30.72
N LEU A 8 -10.14 -6.22 -30.50
CA LEU A 8 -11.48 -6.43 -29.95
C LEU A 8 -12.39 -7.24 -30.90
N ASP A 9 -12.07 -7.30 -32.17
CA ASP A 9 -12.82 -8.07 -33.15
C ASP A 9 -12.40 -9.54 -33.21
N SER A 10 -11.27 -9.88 -32.55
CA SER A 10 -10.83 -11.27 -32.52
C SER A 10 -11.82 -12.16 -31.77
N GLU A 11 -12.01 -13.40 -32.26
CA GLU A 11 -12.84 -14.41 -31.59
C GLU A 11 -12.36 -14.73 -30.16
N VAL A 12 -11.08 -14.56 -29.89
CA VAL A 12 -10.48 -14.78 -28.56
C VAL A 12 -10.90 -13.67 -27.61
N ALA A 13 -10.89 -12.40 -28.05
CA ALA A 13 -11.33 -11.28 -27.23
C ALA A 13 -12.83 -11.39 -26.92
N LYS A 14 -13.66 -11.69 -27.94
CA LYS A 14 -15.11 -11.88 -27.78
C LYS A 14 -15.49 -12.99 -26.81
N ARG A 15 -14.67 -14.05 -26.72
CA ARG A 15 -14.90 -15.18 -25.79
C ARG A 15 -14.32 -14.96 -24.40
N SER A 16 -13.27 -14.14 -24.30
CA SER A 16 -12.50 -13.97 -23.06
C SER A 16 -12.94 -12.79 -22.22
N LEU A 17 -13.57 -11.80 -22.84
CA LEU A 17 -14.08 -10.61 -22.14
C LEU A 17 -15.55 -10.83 -21.75
N LEU A 18 -15.85 -10.58 -20.47
CA LEU A 18 -17.24 -10.59 -19.99
C LEU A 18 -18.03 -9.51 -20.76
N LYS A 19 -19.23 -9.87 -21.18
CA LYS A 19 -20.14 -8.93 -21.86
C LYS A 19 -20.37 -7.70 -20.97
N GLY A 20 -20.14 -6.52 -21.51
CA GLY A 20 -20.22 -5.24 -20.77
C GLY A 20 -18.93 -4.76 -20.14
N THR A 21 -17.88 -5.60 -20.07
CA THR A 21 -16.59 -5.17 -19.50
C THR A 21 -15.90 -4.14 -20.39
N VAL A 22 -15.93 -4.33 -21.71
CA VAL A 22 -15.32 -3.42 -22.69
C VAL A 22 -16.02 -2.07 -22.66
N GLU A 23 -17.37 -2.08 -22.67
CA GLU A 23 -18.18 -0.87 -22.60
C GLU A 23 -17.97 -0.12 -21.30
N THR A 24 -17.83 -0.83 -20.18
CA THR A 24 -17.54 -0.22 -18.87
C THR A 24 -16.16 0.43 -18.88
N ILE A 25 -15.13 -0.28 -19.35
CA ILE A 25 -13.75 0.25 -19.45
C ILE A 25 -13.71 1.46 -20.38
N ALA A 26 -14.43 1.40 -21.52
CA ALA A 26 -14.54 2.51 -22.46
C ALA A 26 -15.25 3.73 -21.85
N SER A 27 -16.34 3.50 -21.11
CA SER A 27 -17.10 4.59 -20.45
C SER A 27 -16.30 5.32 -19.37
N LEU A 28 -15.32 4.63 -18.77
CA LEU A 28 -14.37 5.19 -17.82
C LEU A 28 -13.19 5.93 -18.49
N GLY A 29 -13.14 5.98 -19.82
CA GLY A 29 -12.05 6.61 -20.57
C GLY A 29 -10.71 5.85 -20.47
N LEU A 30 -10.74 4.60 -20.03
CA LEU A 30 -9.56 3.76 -19.83
C LEU A 30 -9.14 2.98 -21.08
N LEU A 31 -9.89 3.11 -22.17
CA LEU A 31 -9.64 2.44 -23.43
C LEU A 31 -9.21 3.46 -24.47
N SER A 32 -8.05 3.26 -25.06
CA SER A 32 -7.62 4.00 -26.24
C SER A 32 -7.69 3.07 -27.46
N GLU A 33 -8.41 3.50 -28.48
CA GLU A 33 -8.50 2.79 -29.77
C GLU A 33 -7.54 3.40 -30.79
N HIS A 34 -6.73 2.55 -31.41
CA HIS A 34 -5.86 2.94 -32.51
C HIS A 34 -5.85 1.84 -33.58
N ASN A 35 -6.23 2.19 -34.81
CA ASN A 35 -6.23 1.27 -35.96
C ASN A 35 -7.02 -0.05 -35.76
N GLY A 36 -8.16 -0.01 -35.07
CA GLY A 36 -8.97 -1.20 -34.78
C GLY A 36 -8.50 -2.06 -33.64
N ASN A 37 -7.40 -1.67 -32.98
CA ASN A 37 -6.92 -2.28 -31.74
C ASN A 37 -7.26 -1.39 -30.57
N ALA A 38 -7.64 -2.00 -29.44
CA ALA A 38 -7.83 -1.31 -28.19
C ALA A 38 -6.67 -1.60 -27.24
N SER A 39 -6.19 -0.57 -26.55
CA SER A 39 -5.24 -0.69 -25.46
C SER A 39 -5.78 -0.02 -24.21
N LEU A 40 -5.38 -0.53 -23.04
CA LEU A 40 -5.68 0.11 -21.77
C LEU A 40 -4.75 1.32 -21.61
N SER A 41 -5.33 2.53 -21.59
CA SER A 41 -4.59 3.79 -21.44
C SER A 41 -3.87 3.86 -20.09
N GLY A 42 -2.57 3.54 -20.09
CA GLY A 42 -1.73 3.63 -18.88
C GLY A 42 -2.03 2.59 -17.81
N LEU A 43 -2.96 1.64 -18.03
CA LEU A 43 -3.28 0.56 -17.12
C LEU A 43 -2.66 -0.77 -17.54
N SER A 44 -2.42 -1.61 -16.55
CA SER A 44 -2.08 -3.03 -16.69
C SER A 44 -3.18 -3.88 -16.08
N LEU A 45 -3.50 -5.00 -16.73
CA LEU A 45 -4.32 -6.06 -16.13
C LEU A 45 -3.41 -7.11 -15.53
N ILE A 46 -3.55 -7.33 -14.23
CA ILE A 46 -2.69 -8.21 -13.44
C ILE A 46 -3.55 -9.33 -12.88
N ARG A 47 -3.02 -10.55 -12.85
CA ARG A 47 -3.65 -11.68 -12.15
C ARG A 47 -2.80 -12.10 -10.96
N TYR A 48 -3.39 -12.01 -9.75
CA TYR A 48 -2.74 -12.41 -8.50
C TYR A 48 -3.74 -13.12 -7.59
N HIS A 49 -3.40 -14.30 -7.07
CA HIS A 49 -4.27 -15.14 -6.23
C HIS A 49 -5.68 -15.37 -6.79
N GLY A 50 -5.80 -15.48 -8.11
CA GLY A 50 -7.08 -15.64 -8.77
C GLY A 50 -7.94 -14.38 -8.83
N ILE A 51 -7.39 -13.22 -8.44
CA ILE A 51 -7.97 -11.89 -8.61
C ILE A 51 -7.44 -11.29 -9.90
N TRP A 52 -8.32 -10.73 -10.71
CA TRP A 52 -7.99 -9.84 -11.81
C TRP A 52 -7.98 -8.39 -11.31
N LEU A 53 -6.91 -7.67 -11.54
CA LEU A 53 -6.69 -6.33 -11.01
C LEU A 53 -6.24 -5.39 -12.13
N PHE A 54 -7.02 -4.34 -12.36
CA PHE A 54 -6.55 -3.17 -13.08
C PHE A 54 -5.76 -2.28 -12.12
N ALA A 55 -4.56 -1.93 -12.51
CA ALA A 55 -3.67 -1.03 -11.80
C ALA A 55 -2.82 -0.27 -12.83
N ASP A 56 -2.12 0.77 -12.42
CA ASP A 56 -1.24 1.49 -13.33
C ASP A 56 -0.18 0.56 -13.95
N ALA A 57 0.11 0.78 -15.21
CA ALA A 57 1.34 0.28 -15.82
C ALA A 57 2.54 0.86 -15.04
N PRO A 58 3.69 0.15 -14.99
CA PRO A 58 4.88 0.65 -14.32
C PRO A 58 5.20 2.09 -14.73
N SER A 59 5.15 2.99 -13.78
CA SER A 59 5.31 4.44 -13.96
C SER A 59 6.11 5.03 -12.78
N PRO A 60 6.90 6.07 -13.00
CA PRO A 60 7.57 6.79 -11.91
C PRO A 60 6.61 7.52 -10.97
N SER A 61 5.39 7.82 -11.40
CA SER A 61 4.39 8.55 -10.62
C SER A 61 3.00 7.88 -10.76
N PRO A 62 2.82 6.66 -10.23
CA PRO A 62 1.55 5.95 -10.31
C PRO A 62 0.50 6.63 -9.41
N LEU A 63 -0.77 6.51 -9.81
CA LEU A 63 -1.94 6.86 -8.98
C LEU A 63 -2.64 5.61 -8.44
N LEU A 64 -2.53 4.49 -9.17
CA LEU A 64 -3.16 3.20 -8.91
C LEU A 64 -2.07 2.14 -8.73
N TYR A 65 -1.27 2.32 -7.68
CA TYR A 65 -0.07 1.53 -7.45
C TYR A 65 -0.38 0.08 -7.09
N PHE A 66 0.35 -0.85 -7.70
CA PHE A 66 0.45 -2.25 -7.28
C PHE A 66 1.90 -2.71 -7.42
N GLY A 67 2.49 -3.20 -6.33
CA GLY A 67 3.89 -3.59 -6.32
C GLY A 67 4.22 -4.73 -5.35
N SER A 68 5.51 -4.90 -5.08
CA SER A 68 6.01 -5.97 -4.22
C SER A 68 5.57 -5.85 -2.76
N ASP A 69 5.33 -4.65 -2.27
CA ASP A 69 4.73 -4.32 -0.98
C ASP A 69 3.28 -4.79 -0.90
N SER A 70 2.47 -4.50 -1.94
CA SER A 70 1.09 -4.98 -2.03
C SER A 70 1.02 -6.51 -1.97
N ILE A 71 1.95 -7.20 -2.66
CA ILE A 71 2.11 -8.65 -2.59
C ILE A 71 2.57 -9.08 -1.19
N GLY A 72 3.52 -8.37 -0.61
CA GLY A 72 4.04 -8.63 0.74
C GLY A 72 2.96 -8.58 1.81
N LEU A 73 2.07 -7.58 1.77
CA LEU A 73 0.93 -7.50 2.68
C LEU A 73 -0.11 -8.59 2.39
N ALA A 74 -0.46 -8.81 1.12
CA ALA A 74 -1.45 -9.82 0.73
C ALA A 74 -1.08 -11.23 1.22
N ARG A 75 0.20 -11.57 1.27
CA ARG A 75 0.70 -12.87 1.79
C ARG A 75 0.59 -13.01 3.32
N ARG A 76 0.38 -11.91 4.04
CA ARG A 76 0.26 -11.87 5.51
C ARG A 76 -1.17 -11.74 5.99
N LEU A 77 -2.12 -11.65 5.08
CA LEU A 77 -3.54 -11.63 5.43
C LEU A 77 -3.95 -13.01 5.97
N SER A 78 -4.72 -13.00 7.05
CA SER A 78 -5.34 -14.20 7.63
C SER A 78 -6.85 -13.98 7.68
N PRO A 79 -7.57 -14.28 6.59
CA PRO A 79 -9.01 -14.04 6.50
C PRO A 79 -9.80 -14.84 7.54
N SER A 80 -10.87 -14.24 8.05
CA SER A 80 -11.85 -14.88 8.93
C SER A 80 -13.24 -14.75 8.30
N PRO A 81 -13.72 -15.77 7.57
CA PRO A 81 -15.00 -15.71 6.85
C PRO A 81 -16.17 -15.30 7.74
N GLY A 82 -17.08 -14.48 7.22
CA GLY A 82 -18.24 -13.94 7.94
C GLY A 82 -17.91 -12.83 8.93
N LYS A 83 -16.65 -12.39 9.03
CA LYS A 83 -16.24 -11.26 9.86
C LYS A 83 -16.00 -10.02 9.01
N ASN A 84 -16.02 -8.85 9.67
CA ASN A 84 -15.76 -7.58 9.02
C ASN A 84 -14.24 -7.33 8.91
N ALA A 85 -13.81 -6.79 7.76
CA ALA A 85 -12.47 -6.27 7.56
C ALA A 85 -12.50 -4.82 7.06
N LEU A 86 -11.46 -4.07 7.38
CA LEU A 86 -11.24 -2.70 6.92
C LEU A 86 -9.90 -2.65 6.18
N ASP A 87 -9.92 -2.23 4.92
CA ASP A 87 -8.73 -1.99 4.12
C ASP A 87 -8.55 -0.49 3.93
N LEU A 88 -7.52 0.08 4.56
CA LEU A 88 -7.19 1.51 4.51
C LEU A 88 -6.09 1.75 3.47
N CYS A 89 -6.17 2.87 2.75
CA CYS A 89 -5.30 3.16 1.61
C CYS A 89 -5.39 2.03 0.57
N SER A 90 -6.62 1.63 0.25
CA SER A 90 -6.89 0.41 -0.53
C SER A 90 -6.36 0.46 -1.97
N GLY A 91 -6.14 1.67 -2.52
CA GLY A 91 -5.71 1.83 -3.90
C GLY A 91 -6.65 1.10 -4.87
N PRO A 92 -6.12 0.31 -5.83
CA PRO A 92 -6.93 -0.49 -6.75
C PRO A 92 -7.61 -1.70 -6.08
N GLY A 93 -7.44 -1.94 -4.76
CA GLY A 93 -8.24 -2.83 -3.94
C GLY A 93 -7.72 -4.25 -3.75
N ILE A 94 -6.45 -4.56 -4.00
CA ILE A 94 -5.99 -5.96 -3.98
C ILE A 94 -6.22 -6.66 -2.63
N GLN A 95 -5.96 -6.00 -1.48
CA GLN A 95 -6.17 -6.56 -0.16
C GLN A 95 -7.67 -6.77 0.10
N ALA A 96 -8.47 -5.74 -0.17
CA ALA A 96 -9.93 -5.79 -0.02
C ALA A 96 -10.54 -6.93 -0.85
N LEU A 97 -10.14 -7.08 -2.11
CA LEU A 97 -10.63 -8.10 -3.02
C LEU A 97 -10.26 -9.52 -2.56
N ILE A 98 -9.04 -9.73 -2.05
CA ILE A 98 -8.62 -11.02 -1.49
C ILE A 98 -9.46 -11.37 -0.26
N LEU A 99 -9.67 -10.41 0.64
CA LEU A 99 -10.45 -10.61 1.87
C LEU A 99 -11.92 -10.88 1.55
N ALA A 100 -12.54 -10.10 0.66
CA ALA A 100 -13.92 -10.32 0.24
C ALA A 100 -14.10 -11.68 -0.47
N LYS A 101 -13.20 -12.05 -1.37
CA LYS A 101 -13.20 -13.37 -2.01
C LYS A 101 -13.04 -14.52 -1.00
N SER A 102 -12.43 -14.25 0.14
CA SER A 102 -12.29 -15.22 1.23
C SER A 102 -13.52 -15.25 2.17
N GLY A 103 -14.60 -14.55 1.83
CA GLY A 103 -15.86 -14.54 2.56
C GLY A 103 -15.93 -13.57 3.74
N MET A 104 -15.07 -12.54 3.78
CA MET A 104 -15.19 -11.44 4.74
C MET A 104 -16.07 -10.32 4.17
N HIS A 105 -16.77 -9.58 5.05
CA HIS A 105 -17.45 -8.33 4.69
C HIS A 105 -16.43 -7.19 4.79
N VAL A 106 -16.07 -6.59 3.66
CA VAL A 106 -14.94 -5.67 3.59
C VAL A 106 -15.39 -4.24 3.36
N THR A 107 -14.85 -3.31 4.13
CA THR A 107 -14.89 -1.87 3.82
C THR A 107 -13.52 -1.44 3.31
N ALA A 108 -13.45 -0.97 2.07
CA ALA A 108 -12.23 -0.45 1.45
C ALA A 108 -12.28 1.07 1.39
N ILE A 109 -11.21 1.74 1.81
CA ILE A 109 -11.15 3.21 1.87
C ILE A 109 -9.89 3.70 1.19
N ASP A 110 -10.05 4.62 0.25
CA ASP A 110 -8.96 5.38 -0.32
C ASP A 110 -9.31 6.87 -0.40
N ILE A 111 -8.31 7.73 -0.28
CA ILE A 111 -8.50 9.18 -0.41
C ILE A 111 -8.66 9.61 -1.88
N ASN A 112 -8.14 8.81 -2.80
CA ASN A 112 -8.19 9.05 -4.23
C ASN A 112 -9.50 8.50 -4.82
N PRO A 113 -10.41 9.35 -5.35
CA PRO A 113 -11.67 8.89 -5.92
C PRO A 113 -11.46 7.95 -7.13
N ILE A 114 -10.42 8.17 -7.93
CA ILE A 114 -10.09 7.30 -9.06
C ILE A 114 -9.72 5.89 -8.57
N ALA A 115 -8.99 5.78 -7.45
CA ALA A 115 -8.68 4.49 -6.85
C ALA A 115 -9.96 3.76 -6.40
N SER A 116 -10.91 4.48 -5.80
CA SER A 116 -12.21 3.91 -5.42
C SER A 116 -13.00 3.40 -6.62
N GLU A 117 -13.04 4.15 -7.72
CA GLU A 117 -13.71 3.74 -8.97
C GLU A 117 -13.05 2.50 -9.59
N ILE A 118 -11.74 2.45 -9.64
CA ILE A 118 -10.98 1.28 -10.15
C ILE A 118 -11.13 0.08 -9.20
N CYS A 119 -11.16 0.28 -7.89
CA CYS A 119 -11.46 -0.78 -6.92
C CYS A 119 -12.85 -1.38 -7.18
N GLN A 120 -13.84 -0.54 -7.46
CA GLN A 120 -15.20 -1.00 -7.81
C GLN A 120 -15.22 -1.77 -9.14
N LEU A 121 -14.53 -1.31 -10.16
CA LEU A 121 -14.35 -2.04 -11.42
C LEU A 121 -13.69 -3.40 -11.17
N ASN A 122 -12.63 -3.44 -10.36
CA ASN A 122 -11.95 -4.67 -9.99
C ASN A 122 -12.87 -5.63 -9.23
N ALA A 123 -13.73 -5.13 -8.34
CA ALA A 123 -14.74 -5.93 -7.66
C ALA A 123 -15.74 -6.56 -8.64
N LEU A 124 -16.27 -5.79 -9.57
CA LEU A 124 -17.20 -6.26 -10.61
C LEU A 124 -16.59 -7.35 -11.49
N VAL A 125 -15.36 -7.14 -11.97
CA VAL A 125 -14.66 -8.12 -12.82
C VAL A 125 -14.41 -9.45 -12.11
N ASN A 126 -14.28 -9.42 -10.79
CA ASN A 126 -14.08 -10.63 -9.97
C ASN A 126 -15.37 -11.22 -9.41
N GLY A 127 -16.51 -10.58 -9.61
CA GLY A 127 -17.82 -11.05 -9.12
C GLY A 127 -17.96 -11.05 -7.60
N ILE A 128 -17.34 -10.06 -6.91
CA ILE A 128 -17.29 -9.97 -5.42
C ILE A 128 -17.83 -8.63 -4.90
N SER A 129 -18.64 -7.94 -5.68
CA SER A 129 -19.15 -6.60 -5.33
C SER A 129 -20.11 -6.57 -4.14
N GLU A 130 -20.81 -7.67 -3.82
CA GLU A 130 -21.79 -7.71 -2.73
C GLU A 130 -21.16 -7.70 -1.33
N ASP A 131 -19.95 -8.26 -1.19
CA ASP A 131 -19.22 -8.33 0.08
C ASP A 131 -18.24 -7.16 0.28
N LEU A 132 -18.25 -6.16 -0.60
CA LEU A 132 -17.30 -5.07 -0.61
C LEU A 132 -18.00 -3.71 -0.65
N THR A 133 -17.83 -2.94 0.43
CA THR A 133 -18.20 -1.52 0.52
C THR A 133 -16.99 -0.67 0.22
N ILE A 134 -17.08 0.24 -0.76
CA ILE A 134 -15.98 1.10 -1.17
C ILE A 134 -16.32 2.55 -0.85
N LEU A 135 -15.43 3.23 -0.15
CA LEU A 135 -15.60 4.62 0.29
C LEU A 135 -14.42 5.48 -0.16
N THR A 136 -14.72 6.67 -0.63
CA THR A 136 -13.71 7.70 -0.86
C THR A 136 -13.60 8.59 0.34
N GLY A 137 -12.39 8.73 0.90
CA GLY A 137 -12.15 9.61 2.05
C GLY A 137 -10.86 9.31 2.80
N SER A 138 -10.60 10.11 3.84
CA SER A 138 -9.36 10.04 4.60
C SER A 138 -9.48 9.09 5.78
N LEU A 139 -8.90 7.89 5.66
CA LEU A 139 -8.78 6.89 6.73
C LEU A 139 -10.13 6.67 7.46
N TYR A 140 -10.10 6.64 8.79
CA TYR A 140 -11.31 6.43 9.63
C TYR A 140 -12.38 7.51 9.51
N ASN A 141 -12.04 8.72 9.03
CA ASN A 141 -13.01 9.79 8.83
C ASN A 141 -14.07 9.44 7.77
N ALA A 142 -13.70 8.60 6.80
CA ALA A 142 -14.64 8.11 5.79
C ALA A 142 -15.77 7.25 6.38
N LEU A 143 -15.57 6.70 7.57
CA LEU A 143 -16.56 5.87 8.28
C LEU A 143 -17.66 6.68 8.99
N ASN A 144 -17.52 8.01 9.10
CA ASN A 144 -18.47 8.84 9.85
C ASN A 144 -19.90 8.81 9.27
N ASN A 145 -20.04 8.40 8.02
CA ASN A 145 -21.32 8.30 7.32
C ASN A 145 -21.90 6.87 7.31
N ILE A 146 -21.22 5.91 7.94
CA ILE A 146 -21.70 4.54 8.13
C ILE A 146 -22.15 4.42 9.59
N GLU A 147 -23.19 3.59 9.85
CA GLU A 147 -23.63 3.31 11.21
C GLU A 147 -22.47 2.97 12.13
N SER A 148 -22.32 3.78 13.18
CA SER A 148 -21.11 3.97 13.98
C SER A 148 -20.69 2.79 14.88
N SER A 149 -21.32 1.63 14.77
CA SER A 149 -21.07 0.47 15.63
C SER A 149 -20.24 -0.66 14.99
N CYS A 150 -19.76 -0.48 13.76
CA CYS A 150 -19.05 -1.54 13.07
C CYS A 150 -17.62 -1.67 13.63
N SER A 151 -17.32 -2.84 14.21
CA SER A 151 -15.96 -3.23 14.60
C SER A 151 -15.41 -4.27 13.64
N TYR A 152 -14.09 -4.26 13.47
CA TYR A 152 -13.39 -5.06 12.48
C TYR A 152 -12.51 -6.14 13.14
N GLU A 153 -12.58 -7.34 12.61
CA GLU A 153 -11.68 -8.44 12.99
C GLU A 153 -10.28 -8.26 12.39
N LEU A 154 -10.21 -7.61 11.23
CA LEU A 154 -8.97 -7.29 10.55
C LEU A 154 -9.02 -5.85 10.04
N ILE A 155 -8.02 -5.05 10.43
CA ILE A 155 -7.69 -3.80 9.76
C ILE A 155 -6.39 -4.04 8.99
N THR A 156 -6.37 -3.78 7.70
CA THR A 156 -5.17 -3.89 6.87
C THR A 156 -4.83 -2.56 6.24
N VAL A 157 -3.54 -2.29 6.04
CA VAL A 157 -3.08 -1.05 5.41
C VAL A 157 -1.75 -1.22 4.69
N ASN A 158 -1.72 -0.77 3.44
CA ASN A 158 -0.51 -0.48 2.68
C ASN A 158 -0.48 1.04 2.41
N PRO A 159 0.04 1.85 3.33
CA PRO A 159 -0.01 3.30 3.23
C PRO A 159 1.08 3.85 2.29
N PRO A 160 1.07 5.14 1.93
CA PRO A 160 2.29 5.84 1.57
C PRO A 160 3.34 5.64 2.65
N LEU A 161 4.45 4.95 2.33
CA LEU A 161 5.29 4.30 3.34
C LEU A 161 6.79 4.66 3.25
N LEU A 162 7.22 5.32 2.16
CA LEU A 162 8.64 5.59 1.97
C LEU A 162 9.09 6.74 2.89
N PRO A 163 10.20 6.59 3.62
CA PRO A 163 10.79 7.69 4.39
C PRO A 163 11.45 8.68 3.41
N ILE A 164 10.75 9.75 3.07
CA ILE A 164 11.18 10.76 2.12
C ILE A 164 11.52 12.05 2.88
N PRO A 165 12.78 12.56 2.81
CA PRO A 165 13.14 13.84 3.39
C PRO A 165 12.30 14.99 2.82
N GLU A 166 11.93 15.98 3.64
CA GLU A 166 11.02 17.09 3.27
C GLU A 166 11.44 17.87 2.01
N ASP A 167 12.75 17.98 1.77
CA ASP A 167 13.29 18.73 0.62
C ASP A 167 13.26 17.92 -0.69
N VAL A 168 12.85 16.63 -0.66
CA VAL A 168 12.85 15.70 -1.80
C VAL A 168 11.44 15.60 -2.38
N PRO A 169 11.18 16.03 -3.63
CA PRO A 169 9.87 15.87 -4.24
C PRO A 169 9.61 14.39 -4.54
N TYR A 170 8.44 13.93 -4.15
CA TYR A 170 8.05 12.53 -4.37
C TYR A 170 6.53 12.41 -4.61
N PRO A 171 6.06 11.41 -5.38
CA PRO A 171 4.65 11.14 -5.54
C PRO A 171 3.97 10.87 -4.21
N PHE A 172 2.81 11.46 -4.02
CA PHE A 172 2.01 11.34 -2.79
C PHE A 172 1.71 9.90 -2.39
N VAL A 173 1.51 8.99 -3.37
CA VAL A 173 1.21 7.57 -3.11
C VAL A 173 2.37 6.80 -2.45
N GLY A 174 3.59 7.33 -2.53
CA GLY A 174 4.77 6.71 -1.90
C GLY A 174 5.29 7.48 -0.70
N ASP A 175 4.99 8.78 -0.57
CA ASP A 175 5.55 9.66 0.45
C ASP A 175 4.94 9.40 1.83
N GLY A 176 5.68 8.69 2.68
CA GLY A 176 5.35 8.42 4.08
C GLY A 176 5.85 9.48 5.06
N GLY A 177 6.43 10.58 4.56
CA GLY A 177 7.10 11.60 5.35
C GLY A 177 8.54 11.24 5.73
N PRO A 178 9.24 12.11 6.46
CA PRO A 178 10.67 11.96 6.71
C PRO A 178 11.08 10.64 7.36
N ASP A 179 10.23 10.07 8.21
CA ASP A 179 10.48 8.79 8.89
C ASP A 179 9.67 7.60 8.31
N GLY A 180 8.80 7.84 7.31
CA GLY A 180 7.91 6.83 6.72
C GLY A 180 6.64 6.54 7.53
N LEU A 181 6.37 7.28 8.61
CA LEU A 181 5.32 6.94 9.59
C LEU A 181 4.11 7.88 9.58
N ASN A 182 4.04 8.88 8.69
CA ASN A 182 2.99 9.91 8.74
C ASN A 182 1.58 9.34 8.64
N ILE A 183 1.35 8.36 7.79
CA ILE A 183 0.05 7.70 7.65
C ILE A 183 -0.08 6.56 8.65
N THR A 184 0.97 5.74 8.80
CA THR A 184 0.98 4.60 9.73
C THR A 184 0.65 5.01 11.16
N SER A 185 1.21 6.12 11.65
CA SER A 185 0.88 6.66 12.98
C SER A 185 -0.61 6.98 13.16
N LYS A 186 -1.23 7.57 12.14
CA LYS A 186 -2.68 7.89 12.17
C LYS A 186 -3.52 6.60 12.17
N VAL A 187 -3.09 5.60 11.41
CA VAL A 187 -3.77 4.30 11.36
C VAL A 187 -3.67 3.58 12.71
N ILE A 188 -2.49 3.49 13.31
CA ILE A 188 -2.30 2.86 14.62
C ILE A 188 -3.20 3.51 15.66
N ARG A 189 -3.17 4.85 15.77
CA ARG A 189 -3.95 5.59 16.79
C ARG A 189 -5.45 5.41 16.66
N GLY A 190 -5.98 5.24 15.44
CA GLY A 190 -7.41 5.02 15.23
C GLY A 190 -7.84 3.55 15.28
N ALA A 191 -6.90 2.60 15.26
CA ALA A 191 -7.23 1.18 15.16
C ALA A 191 -7.86 0.63 16.44
N GLY A 192 -7.41 1.11 17.62
CA GLY A 192 -7.90 0.63 18.90
C GLY A 192 -9.42 0.68 19.03
N ASP A 193 -10.06 1.78 18.65
CA ASP A 193 -11.51 1.96 18.76
C ASP A 193 -12.32 1.19 17.69
N LYS A 194 -11.65 0.68 16.68
CA LYS A 194 -12.28 0.03 15.52
C LYS A 194 -12.10 -1.49 15.49
N LEU A 195 -11.16 -2.03 16.26
CA LEU A 195 -10.96 -3.47 16.33
C LEU A 195 -11.98 -4.16 17.25
N THR A 196 -12.36 -5.39 16.90
CA THR A 196 -13.02 -6.31 17.83
C THR A 196 -12.04 -6.72 18.94
N ASP A 197 -12.51 -7.38 20.00
CA ASP A 197 -11.63 -7.87 21.08
C ASP A 197 -10.63 -8.93 20.61
N SER A 198 -10.94 -9.67 19.54
CA SER A 198 -10.05 -10.64 18.90
C SER A 198 -9.36 -10.11 17.66
N GLY A 199 -9.71 -8.89 17.24
CA GLY A 199 -9.25 -8.28 16.02
C GLY A 199 -7.80 -7.81 16.08
N TYR A 200 -7.22 -7.61 14.90
CA TYR A 200 -5.86 -7.11 14.80
C TYR A 200 -5.66 -6.18 13.59
N LEU A 201 -4.68 -5.30 13.72
CA LEU A 201 -4.13 -4.48 12.64
C LEU A 201 -2.97 -5.24 11.97
N SER A 202 -2.96 -5.28 10.64
CA SER A 202 -1.86 -5.77 9.80
C SER A 202 -1.40 -4.66 8.87
N ALA A 203 -0.21 -4.13 9.12
CA ALA A 203 0.34 -3.01 8.37
C ALA A 203 1.73 -3.34 7.85
N ILE A 204 2.03 -2.92 6.64
CA ILE A 204 3.40 -2.86 6.15
C ILE A 204 3.88 -1.42 6.12
N GLY A 205 5.18 -1.24 6.16
CA GLY A 205 5.76 0.09 6.11
C GLY A 205 7.26 0.07 5.94
N MET A 206 7.83 1.25 5.84
CA MET A 206 9.27 1.45 5.83
C MET A 206 9.64 2.50 6.88
N ILE A 207 10.82 2.36 7.46
CA ILE A 207 11.36 3.32 8.42
C ILE A 207 12.79 3.66 8.06
N GLY A 208 13.13 4.95 8.21
CA GLY A 208 14.52 5.39 8.20
C GLY A 208 15.17 5.14 9.57
N LEU A 209 16.32 4.52 9.57
CA LEU A 209 17.12 4.26 10.77
C LEU A 209 18.52 4.87 10.64
N GLY A 210 19.06 5.34 11.75
CA GLY A 210 20.39 5.93 11.83
C GLY A 210 21.02 5.74 13.20
N THR A 211 21.98 6.58 13.55
CA THR A 211 22.70 6.51 14.84
C THR A 211 21.77 6.62 16.06
N ASN A 212 20.57 7.17 15.90
CA ASN A 212 19.49 7.22 16.90
C ASN A 212 18.28 6.43 16.41
N ASN A 213 18.38 5.11 16.30
CA ASN A 213 17.29 4.22 15.89
C ASN A 213 16.07 4.26 16.81
N GLN A 214 16.20 4.81 18.01
CA GLN A 214 15.15 4.82 19.03
C GLN A 214 13.92 5.62 18.61
N SER A 215 14.06 6.75 17.92
CA SER A 215 12.94 7.68 17.70
C SER A 215 11.77 7.10 16.88
N ALA A 216 12.04 6.32 15.83
CA ALA A 216 10.97 5.72 15.01
C ALA A 216 10.24 4.59 15.76
N PHE A 217 10.96 3.74 16.48
CA PHE A 217 10.36 2.67 17.28
C PHE A 217 9.60 3.24 18.48
N GLU A 218 10.14 4.27 19.14
CA GLU A 218 9.45 4.99 20.22
C GLU A 218 8.15 5.63 19.72
N ARG A 219 8.14 6.19 18.51
CA ARG A 219 6.93 6.76 17.91
C ARG A 219 5.86 5.67 17.72
N ILE A 220 6.21 4.52 17.14
CA ILE A 220 5.28 3.40 16.96
C ILE A 220 4.80 2.88 18.34
N GLN A 221 5.70 2.73 19.31
CA GLN A 221 5.36 2.30 20.67
C GLN A 221 4.38 3.27 21.35
N ASN A 222 4.62 4.57 21.22
CA ASN A 222 3.73 5.59 21.79
C ASN A 222 2.36 5.60 21.10
N ASP A 223 2.30 5.43 19.77
CA ASP A 223 1.05 5.34 19.03
C ASP A 223 0.24 4.09 19.45
N LEU A 224 0.89 2.94 19.62
CA LEU A 224 0.27 1.71 20.14
C LEU A 224 -0.26 1.90 21.55
N LEU A 225 0.53 2.51 22.45
CA LEU A 225 0.11 2.81 23.81
C LEU A 225 -1.15 3.69 23.84
N GLN A 226 -1.16 4.77 23.07
CA GLN A 226 -2.31 5.66 22.97
C GLN A 226 -3.56 4.97 22.43
N ALA A 227 -3.39 3.98 21.54
CA ALA A 227 -4.48 3.19 20.97
C ALA A 227 -4.92 2.02 21.85
N GLY A 228 -4.26 1.75 22.98
CA GLY A 228 -4.53 0.57 23.82
C GLY A 228 -4.17 -0.74 23.13
N LEU A 229 -3.12 -0.75 22.33
CA LEU A 229 -2.68 -1.89 21.51
C LEU A 229 -1.29 -2.36 21.96
N ASN A 230 -1.06 -3.66 21.82
CA ASN A 230 0.26 -4.28 21.77
C ASN A 230 0.61 -4.63 20.32
N GLY A 231 1.89 -4.74 20.01
CA GLY A 231 2.32 -5.07 18.65
C GLY A 231 3.63 -5.82 18.56
N VAL A 232 3.77 -6.53 17.44
CA VAL A 232 5.04 -7.10 16.97
C VAL A 232 5.39 -6.43 15.66
N LEU A 233 6.56 -5.81 15.59
CA LEU A 233 7.14 -5.25 14.40
C LEU A 233 8.26 -6.16 13.90
N THR A 234 8.05 -6.78 12.76
CA THR A 234 9.05 -7.65 12.12
C THR A 234 9.77 -6.87 11.03
N ILE A 235 11.06 -6.62 11.19
CA ILE A 235 11.92 -6.07 10.16
C ILE A 235 12.20 -7.16 9.14
N ILE A 236 11.91 -6.90 7.86
CA ILE A 236 11.98 -7.90 6.79
C ILE A 236 13.25 -7.74 5.98
N SER A 237 13.60 -6.51 5.64
CA SER A 237 14.80 -6.18 4.83
C SER A 237 15.39 -4.85 5.27
N SER A 238 16.68 -4.67 4.98
CA SER A 238 17.42 -3.45 5.27
C SER A 238 18.20 -3.00 4.04
N PHE A 239 18.19 -1.70 3.75
CA PHE A 239 18.86 -1.05 2.63
C PHE A 239 19.79 0.02 3.16
N ASN A 240 21.09 -0.10 2.89
CA ASN A 240 22.04 0.93 3.25
C ASN A 240 21.87 2.19 2.38
N LEU A 241 22.05 3.36 2.96
CA LEU A 241 21.95 4.65 2.30
C LEU A 241 23.33 5.19 1.85
N GLY A 242 24.28 4.29 1.54
CA GLY A 242 25.61 4.66 1.02
C GLY A 242 25.55 5.30 -0.37
N PRO A 243 26.68 5.85 -0.83
CA PRO A 243 26.74 6.60 -2.11
C PRO A 243 26.39 5.80 -3.37
N GLN A 244 26.44 4.46 -3.29
CA GLN A 244 26.10 3.54 -4.39
C GLN A 244 24.82 2.74 -4.07
N SER A 245 24.00 3.26 -3.21
CA SER A 245 22.75 2.59 -2.79
C SER A 245 21.74 2.59 -3.92
N GLY A 246 21.25 1.41 -4.29
CA GLY A 246 20.11 1.27 -5.21
C GLY A 246 18.85 1.97 -4.71
N TRP A 247 18.70 2.17 -3.39
CA TRP A 247 17.65 2.97 -2.79
C TRP A 247 17.69 4.42 -3.24
N ILE A 248 18.83 5.09 -3.04
CA ILE A 248 19.01 6.51 -3.44
C ILE A 248 18.81 6.67 -4.94
N ASP A 249 19.32 5.72 -5.74
CA ASP A 249 19.15 5.73 -7.20
C ASP A 249 17.67 5.63 -7.61
N GLY A 250 16.91 4.77 -6.95
CA GLY A 250 15.45 4.62 -7.16
C GLY A 250 14.68 5.88 -6.80
N ILE A 251 14.94 6.47 -5.62
CA ILE A 251 14.31 7.72 -5.19
C ILE A 251 14.65 8.85 -6.18
N ALA A 252 15.91 8.94 -6.64
CA ALA A 252 16.33 9.96 -7.60
C ALA A 252 15.62 9.82 -8.96
N CYS A 253 15.50 8.61 -9.49
CA CYS A 253 14.76 8.36 -10.72
C CYS A 253 13.31 8.86 -10.62
N THR A 254 12.63 8.50 -9.53
CA THR A 254 11.24 8.92 -9.29
C THR A 254 11.13 10.43 -9.09
N SER A 255 12.01 11.04 -8.28
CA SER A 255 12.01 12.48 -8.00
C SER A 255 12.22 13.31 -9.26
N VAL A 256 13.16 12.92 -10.14
CA VAL A 256 13.41 13.59 -11.42
C VAL A 256 12.18 13.53 -12.33
N ALA A 257 11.53 12.37 -12.41
CA ALA A 257 10.35 12.20 -13.22
C ALA A 257 9.13 12.94 -12.65
N HIS A 258 8.97 12.96 -11.32
CA HIS A 258 7.85 13.61 -10.63
C HIS A 258 7.94 15.13 -10.64
N ALA A 259 9.14 15.70 -10.54
CA ALA A 259 9.39 17.15 -10.53
C ALA A 259 10.39 17.54 -11.64
N PRO A 260 9.97 17.57 -12.91
CA PRO A 260 10.82 17.97 -14.03
C PRO A 260 11.37 19.38 -13.83
N GLY A 261 12.69 19.54 -13.98
CA GLY A 261 13.37 20.84 -13.83
C GLY A 261 13.84 21.17 -12.40
N LYS A 262 13.50 20.37 -11.40
CA LYS A 262 14.09 20.51 -10.04
C LYS A 262 15.57 20.20 -10.03
N TYR A 263 15.99 19.17 -10.76
CA TYR A 263 17.38 18.75 -10.89
C TYR A 263 17.82 18.87 -12.35
N SER A 264 19.08 19.30 -12.56
CA SER A 264 19.63 19.42 -13.93
C SER A 264 20.00 18.05 -14.52
N SER A 265 20.24 17.05 -13.67
CA SER A 265 20.53 15.67 -14.06
C SER A 265 20.18 14.68 -12.94
N LYS A 266 20.11 13.38 -13.27
CA LYS A 266 19.95 12.30 -12.29
C LYS A 266 21.11 12.27 -11.28
N GLU A 267 22.34 12.53 -11.71
CA GLU A 267 23.52 12.55 -10.86
C GLU A 267 23.46 13.67 -9.82
N GLU A 268 22.90 14.83 -10.17
CA GLU A 268 22.63 15.91 -9.23
C GLU A 268 21.57 15.48 -8.22
N ALA A 269 20.46 14.90 -8.68
CA ALA A 269 19.40 14.38 -7.79
C ALA A 269 19.96 13.37 -6.78
N VAL A 270 20.78 12.41 -7.21
CA VAL A 270 21.43 11.43 -6.32
C VAL A 270 22.28 12.11 -5.25
N LYS A 271 23.06 13.16 -5.62
CA LYS A 271 23.90 13.91 -4.67
C LYS A 271 23.05 14.67 -3.64
N GLU A 272 22.02 15.37 -4.09
CA GLU A 272 21.15 16.16 -3.22
C GLU A 272 20.33 15.27 -2.28
N ILE A 273 19.74 14.20 -2.80
CA ILE A 273 18.97 13.24 -2.00
C ILE A 273 19.87 12.54 -0.98
N SER A 274 21.09 12.14 -1.36
CA SER A 274 22.07 11.60 -0.41
C SER A 274 22.40 12.60 0.72
N ARG A 275 22.51 13.90 0.41
CA ARG A 275 22.71 14.94 1.43
C ARG A 275 21.48 15.09 2.33
N ALA A 276 20.26 15.02 1.76
CA ALA A 276 19.02 15.12 2.53
C ALA A 276 18.90 13.99 3.57
N TYR A 277 19.17 12.73 3.18
CA TYR A 277 19.20 11.61 4.13
C TYR A 277 20.28 11.75 5.20
N LYS A 278 21.47 12.24 4.85
CA LYS A 278 22.54 12.53 5.83
C LYS A 278 22.15 13.62 6.82
N LYS A 279 21.43 14.65 6.38
CA LYS A 279 20.93 15.75 7.22
C LYS A 279 19.99 15.26 8.32
N ILE A 280 19.18 14.23 8.03
CA ILE A 280 18.28 13.60 9.00
C ILE A 280 18.91 12.40 9.72
N HIS A 281 20.22 12.20 9.55
CA HIS A 281 21.02 11.18 10.23
C HIS A 281 20.58 9.73 10.00
N TYR A 282 20.02 9.42 8.83
CA TYR A 282 19.72 8.05 8.44
C TYR A 282 20.92 7.44 7.69
N ASP A 283 21.22 6.18 8.04
CA ASP A 283 22.24 5.35 7.39
C ASP A 283 21.63 4.15 6.65
N ARG A 284 20.41 3.78 6.98
CA ARG A 284 19.65 2.71 6.34
C ARG A 284 18.16 2.96 6.37
N VAL A 285 17.45 2.25 5.49
CA VAL A 285 15.98 2.15 5.45
C VAL A 285 15.59 0.69 5.60
N CYS A 286 14.60 0.41 6.44
CA CYS A 286 14.12 -0.95 6.67
C CYS A 286 12.66 -1.09 6.27
N THR A 287 12.31 -2.22 5.62
CA THR A 287 10.93 -2.64 5.46
C THR A 287 10.48 -3.39 6.69
N TYR A 288 9.21 -3.23 7.07
CA TYR A 288 8.64 -3.95 8.20
C TYR A 288 7.21 -4.40 7.96
N HIS A 289 6.78 -5.38 8.73
CA HIS A 289 5.39 -5.73 8.97
C HIS A 289 5.06 -5.49 10.45
N LEU A 290 3.98 -4.77 10.72
CA LEU A 290 3.43 -4.56 12.05
C LEU A 290 2.14 -5.34 12.18
N LYS A 291 2.06 -6.23 13.19
CA LYS A 291 0.83 -6.83 13.67
C LYS A 291 0.54 -6.29 15.05
N ALA A 292 -0.65 -5.67 15.23
CA ALA A 292 -1.04 -5.09 16.50
C ALA A 292 -2.46 -5.52 16.89
N TRP A 293 -2.72 -5.71 18.20
CA TRP A 293 -3.99 -6.20 18.71
C TRP A 293 -4.31 -5.58 20.06
N ARG A 294 -5.57 -5.65 20.51
CA ARG A 294 -5.96 -5.20 21.84
C ARG A 294 -5.36 -6.09 22.92
N GLU A 295 -4.83 -5.48 23.97
CA GLU A 295 -4.45 -6.20 25.18
C GLU A 295 -5.67 -6.45 26.05
N ARG A 296 -5.84 -7.70 26.49
CA ARG A 296 -6.95 -8.11 27.38
C ARG A 296 -6.65 -7.94 28.86
N GLN A 297 -5.39 -7.71 29.22
CA GLN A 297 -4.90 -7.55 30.59
C GLN A 297 -4.04 -6.29 30.69
N PRO A 298 -3.94 -5.65 31.88
CA PRO A 298 -3.02 -4.52 32.07
C PRO A 298 -1.62 -4.89 31.59
N PHE A 299 -0.99 -4.01 30.82
CA PHE A 299 0.30 -4.20 30.18
C PHE A 299 1.34 -4.83 31.10
N GLN A 300 1.58 -6.13 30.97
CA GLN A 300 2.63 -6.87 31.69
C GLN A 300 3.85 -7.13 30.78
N ASN A 301 3.72 -6.90 29.47
CA ASN A 301 4.73 -7.15 28.44
C ASN A 301 5.11 -5.84 27.73
N PRO A 302 6.26 -5.79 27.03
CA PRO A 302 6.57 -4.64 26.21
C PRO A 302 5.45 -4.41 25.17
N ILE A 303 4.98 -3.15 25.07
CA ILE A 303 3.91 -2.73 24.16
C ILE A 303 4.29 -3.03 22.70
N LEU A 304 5.58 -2.88 22.38
CA LEU A 304 6.15 -3.19 21.08
C LEU A 304 7.30 -4.19 21.21
N THR A 305 7.14 -5.34 20.58
CA THR A 305 8.23 -6.31 20.37
C THR A 305 8.81 -6.12 18.97
N ILE A 306 10.12 -5.99 18.86
CA ILE A 306 10.82 -5.87 17.58
C ILE A 306 11.51 -7.20 17.29
N GLN A 307 11.22 -7.75 16.11
CA GLN A 307 11.86 -8.95 15.58
C GLN A 307 12.65 -8.54 14.32
N ASP A 308 13.96 -8.63 14.37
CA ASP A 308 14.80 -8.35 13.20
C ASP A 308 15.08 -9.66 12.46
N CYS A 309 14.43 -9.82 11.31
CA CYS A 309 14.60 -10.94 10.40
C CYS A 309 15.32 -10.50 9.11
N SER A 310 15.86 -9.26 9.08
CA SER A 310 16.56 -8.76 7.92
C SER A 310 17.89 -9.50 7.73
N ALA A 311 17.97 -10.28 6.65
CA ALA A 311 19.25 -10.82 6.19
C ALA A 311 19.83 -9.86 5.14
N ASP A 312 21.14 -9.67 5.16
CA ASP A 312 21.84 -8.95 4.09
C ASP A 312 21.55 -9.63 2.75
N GLY A 313 20.93 -8.87 1.82
CA GLY A 313 20.67 -9.34 0.47
C GLY A 313 19.59 -10.39 0.35
N ASN A 314 18.42 -10.20 0.98
CA ASN A 314 17.27 -11.10 0.82
C ASN A 314 16.94 -11.33 -0.68
N PRO A 315 17.25 -12.53 -1.23
CA PRO A 315 17.11 -12.83 -2.66
C PRO A 315 15.64 -12.90 -3.11
N LEU A 316 14.71 -13.03 -2.18
CA LEU A 316 13.27 -13.17 -2.46
C LEU A 316 12.57 -11.81 -2.61
N GLY A 317 13.29 -10.72 -2.35
CA GLY A 317 12.76 -9.35 -2.44
C GLY A 317 12.46 -8.72 -1.07
N PRO A 318 12.23 -7.40 -1.05
CA PRO A 318 12.20 -6.60 0.18
C PRO A 318 11.02 -6.88 1.10
N TRP A 319 10.03 -7.66 0.68
CA TRP A 319 8.79 -7.91 1.42
C TRP A 319 8.50 -9.38 1.69
N ILE A 320 9.45 -10.27 1.34
CA ILE A 320 9.27 -11.71 1.44
C ILE A 320 10.23 -12.25 2.49
N LEU A 321 9.72 -12.95 3.51
CA LEU A 321 10.46 -13.77 4.47
C LEU A 321 10.43 -15.23 4.02
#